data_1572dffb0afc202029c18f483290baf0
#
_entry.id   1572dffb0afc202029c18f483290baf0
#
_cell.length_a   1.000
_cell.length_b   1.000
_cell.length_c   1.000
_cell.angle_alpha   90.00
_cell.angle_beta   90.00
_cell.angle_gamma   90.00
#
_symmetry.space_group_name_H-M   'P 1'
#
loop_
_entity.id
_entity.type
_entity.pdbx_description
1 polymer ?
#
loop_
_entity_poly.entity_id
_entity_poly.type
_entity_poly.pdbx_seq_one_letter_code
_entity_poly.pdbx_strand_id
1 'polypeptide(L)'
;CLLSRGLGDVYKRQDYDCDGVTSTTILYNYLESMGANIMYYIPEREAGYGMNMEAIEMLAEKGVKLIVTVDNGISAVEEAERIAELDMELVITDHHQPPEKLPRARAIVNPHRADCPSSYKDLAGVGVAFKLCAALDGGSYDTVMEQYADICAIGTVADVVPLTGENRTIVKRCLLYTSPSPRDKR
;
A
#
# COMPACT_ATOMS: atom_id res chain seq x y z
N CYS A 1 3.57 9.80 -14.48
CA CYS A 1 3.44 8.38 -14.85
C CYS A 1 4.75 7.64 -14.57
N LEU A 2 4.90 7.10 -13.36
CA LEU A 2 6.13 6.42 -12.91
C LEU A 2 6.06 4.90 -13.08
N LEU A 3 5.00 4.41 -13.66
CA LEU A 3 4.76 2.96 -13.88
C LEU A 3 5.14 2.52 -15.27
N SER A 4 6.21 3.11 -15.81
CA SER A 4 6.38 3.00 -17.19
C SER A 4 7.18 1.85 -17.71
N ARG A 5 6.93 1.60 -18.87
CA ARG A 5 7.72 0.90 -19.87
C ARG A 5 9.23 1.09 -19.67
N GLY A 6 9.89 0.09 -19.12
CA GLY A 6 11.35 0.06 -18.99
C GLY A 6 11.91 0.11 -17.56
N LEU A 7 11.10 0.29 -16.56
CA LEU A 7 11.48 -0.09 -15.20
C LEU A 7 11.31 -1.61 -15.09
N GLY A 8 12.36 -2.31 -14.69
CA GLY A 8 12.29 -3.74 -14.42
C GLY A 8 11.20 -4.10 -13.41
N ASP A 9 11.17 -5.34 -13.00
CA ASP A 9 10.13 -5.88 -12.13
C ASP A 9 9.88 -4.98 -10.90
N VAL A 10 8.61 -4.66 -10.65
CA VAL A 10 8.17 -3.95 -9.44
C VAL A 10 7.89 -4.98 -8.36
N TYR A 11 8.47 -4.78 -7.20
CA TYR A 11 8.32 -5.70 -6.07
C TYR A 11 7.69 -5.01 -4.86
N LYS A 12 6.76 -5.71 -4.20
CA LYS A 12 6.06 -5.21 -2.99
C LYS A 12 6.46 -6.00 -1.77
N ARG A 13 6.59 -5.30 -0.67
CA ARG A 13 6.81 -5.88 0.63
C ARG A 13 5.85 -5.34 1.67
N GLN A 14 5.42 -6.21 2.57
CA GLN A 14 4.30 -5.99 3.45
C GLN A 14 4.51 -6.55 4.85
N ASP A 15 3.80 -5.95 5.80
CA ASP A 15 3.52 -6.51 7.10
C ASP A 15 2.52 -7.68 7.03
N TYR A 16 2.55 -8.58 8.01
CA TYR A 16 1.83 -9.86 7.98
C TYR A 16 0.38 -9.77 8.46
N ASP A 17 -0.15 -8.58 8.71
CA ASP A 17 -1.54 -8.42 9.16
C ASP A 17 -2.55 -8.30 8.00
N CYS A 18 -3.80 -8.17 8.36
CA CYS A 18 -4.89 -8.10 7.39
C CYS A 18 -4.82 -6.80 6.56
N ASP A 19 -4.39 -5.69 7.17
CA ASP A 19 -4.26 -4.41 6.48
C ASP A 19 -3.18 -4.50 5.40
N GLY A 20 -2.04 -4.99 5.73
CA GLY A 20 -0.98 -5.16 4.78
C GLY A 20 -1.29 -6.19 3.68
N VAL A 21 -1.97 -7.35 3.96
CA VAL A 21 -2.41 -8.31 2.94
C VAL A 21 -3.40 -7.66 1.96
N THR A 22 -4.37 -6.92 2.47
CA THR A 22 -5.37 -6.24 1.65
C THR A 22 -4.77 -5.09 0.85
N SER A 23 -3.83 -4.34 1.43
CA SER A 23 -3.05 -3.30 0.75
C SER A 23 -2.28 -3.86 -0.45
N THR A 24 -1.57 -4.98 -0.24
CA THR A 24 -0.85 -5.66 -1.32
C THR A 24 -1.80 -6.13 -2.40
N THR A 25 -2.92 -6.74 -2.02
CA THR A 25 -3.90 -7.27 -2.96
C THR A 25 -4.43 -6.17 -3.88
N ILE A 26 -4.85 -5.03 -3.33
CA ILE A 26 -5.37 -3.92 -4.12
C ILE A 26 -4.31 -3.39 -5.08
N LEU A 27 -3.13 -3.06 -4.56
CA LEU A 27 -2.11 -2.45 -5.40
C LEU A 27 -1.54 -3.43 -6.44
N TYR A 28 -1.41 -4.74 -6.09
CA TYR A 28 -1.01 -5.77 -7.02
C TYR A 28 -2.00 -5.89 -8.19
N ASN A 29 -3.28 -6.14 -7.88
CA ASN A 29 -4.30 -6.32 -8.91
C ASN A 29 -4.45 -5.07 -9.80
N TYR A 30 -4.38 -3.89 -9.21
CA TYR A 30 -4.44 -2.64 -9.96
C TYR A 30 -3.27 -2.51 -10.94
N LEU A 31 -2.03 -2.70 -10.47
CA LEU A 31 -0.85 -2.59 -11.32
C LEU A 31 -0.77 -3.70 -12.37
N GLU A 32 -1.19 -4.92 -12.05
CA GLU A 32 -1.31 -6.02 -12.99
C GLU A 32 -2.31 -5.69 -14.11
N SER A 33 -3.47 -5.12 -13.76
CA SER A 33 -4.47 -4.68 -14.75
C SER A 33 -3.95 -3.59 -15.69
N MET A 34 -2.98 -2.81 -15.24
CA MET A 34 -2.28 -1.79 -16.05
C MET A 34 -1.16 -2.39 -16.92
N GLY A 35 -0.95 -3.71 -16.87
CA GLY A 35 0.09 -4.42 -17.62
C GLY A 35 1.50 -4.24 -17.07
N ALA A 36 1.64 -3.90 -15.79
CA ALA A 36 2.95 -3.85 -15.16
C ALA A 36 3.50 -5.26 -14.92
N ASN A 37 4.80 -5.45 -15.15
CA ASN A 37 5.49 -6.68 -14.74
C ASN A 37 5.83 -6.56 -13.25
N ILE A 38 5.10 -7.29 -12.41
CA ILE A 38 5.17 -7.17 -10.95
C ILE A 38 5.20 -8.53 -10.28
N MET A 39 5.81 -8.56 -9.12
CA MET A 39 5.75 -9.67 -8.18
C MET A 39 5.45 -9.12 -6.78
N TYR A 40 4.96 -9.95 -5.89
CA TYR A 40 4.75 -9.59 -4.51
C TYR A 40 5.61 -10.45 -3.58
N TYR A 41 5.90 -9.91 -2.41
CA TYR A 41 6.57 -10.61 -1.32
C TYR A 41 5.86 -10.28 -0.01
N ILE A 42 5.48 -11.31 0.71
CA ILE A 42 4.94 -11.21 2.06
C ILE A 42 5.96 -11.91 2.95
N PRO A 43 6.58 -11.24 3.93
CA PRO A 43 7.55 -11.86 4.82
C PRO A 43 6.86 -12.96 5.66
N GLU A 44 7.60 -14.03 5.96
CA GLU A 44 7.16 -15.02 6.93
C GLU A 44 7.23 -14.46 8.36
N ARG A 45 6.40 -14.97 9.27
CA ARG A 45 6.34 -14.50 10.68
C ARG A 45 7.67 -14.57 11.39
N GLU A 46 8.51 -15.55 11.04
CA GLU A 46 9.83 -15.77 11.63
C GLU A 46 10.88 -14.77 11.14
N ALA A 47 10.65 -14.11 10.03
CA ALA A 47 11.59 -13.14 9.43
C ALA A 47 11.54 -11.75 10.09
N GLY A 48 10.68 -11.54 11.10
CA GLY A 48 10.53 -10.26 11.79
C GLY A 48 9.69 -9.23 11.03
N TYR A 49 9.42 -8.13 11.71
CA TYR A 49 8.61 -7.01 11.24
C TYR A 49 9.41 -6.11 10.27
N GLY A 50 8.77 -5.62 9.22
CA GLY A 50 9.36 -4.63 8.34
C GLY A 50 10.22 -5.18 7.18
N MET A 51 11.00 -4.33 6.54
CA MET A 51 11.96 -4.73 5.50
C MET A 51 13.19 -5.41 6.12
N ASN A 52 13.70 -6.50 5.53
CA ASN A 52 14.96 -7.12 5.95
C ASN A 52 16.00 -7.13 4.81
N MET A 53 17.25 -7.10 5.17
CA MET A 53 18.35 -7.01 4.22
C MET A 53 18.40 -8.21 3.26
N GLU A 54 18.10 -9.42 3.74
CA GLU A 54 18.14 -10.64 2.91
C GLU A 54 17.14 -10.58 1.75
N ALA A 55 15.91 -10.07 2.02
CA ALA A 55 14.93 -9.90 0.95
C ALA A 55 15.37 -8.83 -0.06
N ILE A 56 15.99 -7.74 0.38
CA ILE A 56 16.50 -6.69 -0.50
C ILE A 56 17.58 -7.25 -1.43
N GLU A 57 18.54 -8.03 -0.90
CA GLU A 57 19.58 -8.68 -1.71
C GLU A 57 18.96 -9.66 -2.73
N MET A 58 18.04 -10.52 -2.29
CA MET A 58 17.33 -11.44 -3.17
C MET A 58 16.60 -10.71 -4.32
N LEU A 59 16.01 -9.55 -4.03
CA LEU A 59 15.32 -8.74 -5.02
C LEU A 59 16.28 -8.13 -6.05
N ALA A 60 17.41 -7.64 -5.58
CA ALA A 60 18.47 -7.14 -6.45
C ALA A 60 18.99 -8.24 -7.39
N GLU A 61 19.22 -9.46 -6.87
CA GLU A 61 19.63 -10.63 -7.67
C GLU A 61 18.61 -11.01 -8.75
N LYS A 62 17.31 -10.82 -8.47
CA LYS A 62 16.22 -11.00 -9.43
C LYS A 62 16.08 -9.87 -10.45
N GLY A 63 16.89 -8.82 -10.35
CA GLY A 63 16.87 -7.70 -11.27
C GLY A 63 15.75 -6.69 -11.02
N VAL A 64 15.14 -6.69 -9.83
CA VAL A 64 14.11 -5.72 -9.44
C VAL A 64 14.72 -4.30 -9.49
N LYS A 65 13.98 -3.35 -10.05
CA LYS A 65 14.40 -1.95 -10.16
C LYS A 65 13.61 -0.99 -9.29
N LEU A 66 12.39 -1.37 -8.92
CA LEU A 66 11.53 -0.55 -8.08
C LEU A 66 10.87 -1.41 -7.01
N ILE A 67 11.04 -1.01 -5.76
CA ILE A 67 10.33 -1.56 -4.61
C ILE A 67 9.22 -0.58 -4.22
N VAL A 68 7.99 -1.07 -4.08
CA VAL A 68 6.90 -0.31 -3.49
C VAL A 68 6.47 -0.99 -2.22
N THR A 69 6.61 -0.32 -1.08
CA THR A 69 6.09 -0.83 0.19
C THR A 69 4.65 -0.40 0.38
N VAL A 70 3.87 -1.24 1.03
CA VAL A 70 2.50 -0.93 1.45
C VAL A 70 2.36 -1.27 2.92
N ASP A 71 1.73 -0.38 3.69
CA ASP A 71 1.48 -0.55 5.11
C ASP A 71 2.75 -0.72 5.98
N ASN A 72 3.89 -0.37 5.43
CA ASN A 72 5.17 -0.34 6.15
C ASN A 72 6.22 0.50 5.41
N GLY A 73 7.40 0.61 6.01
CA GLY A 73 8.58 1.19 5.39
C GLY A 73 8.92 2.59 5.85
N ILE A 74 8.01 3.31 6.54
CA ILE A 74 8.28 4.68 6.97
C ILE A 74 9.45 4.79 7.96
N SER A 75 9.77 3.73 8.68
CA SER A 75 10.88 3.64 9.64
C SER A 75 12.13 2.94 9.09
N ALA A 76 12.09 2.42 7.88
CA ALA A 76 13.13 1.58 7.29
C ALA A 76 14.28 2.42 6.68
N VAL A 77 15.01 3.16 7.50
CA VAL A 77 16.04 4.09 7.05
C VAL A 77 17.28 3.36 6.51
N GLU A 78 17.74 2.32 7.21
CA GLU A 78 18.93 1.55 6.82
C GLU A 78 18.66 0.73 5.55
N GLU A 79 17.50 0.12 5.48
CA GLU A 79 17.05 -0.65 4.32
C GLU A 79 16.90 0.23 3.07
N ALA A 80 16.40 1.45 3.25
CA ALA A 80 16.28 2.40 2.15
C ALA A 80 17.64 2.84 1.58
N GLU A 81 18.64 3.01 2.43
CA GLU A 81 20.01 3.29 1.97
C GLU A 81 20.57 2.08 1.21
N ARG A 82 20.33 0.85 1.72
CA ARG A 82 20.77 -0.38 1.03
C ARG A 82 20.13 -0.56 -0.34
N ILE A 83 18.84 -0.27 -0.46
CA ILE A 83 18.11 -0.29 -1.74
C ILE A 83 18.77 0.67 -2.74
N ALA A 84 19.11 1.88 -2.28
CA ALA A 84 19.78 2.86 -3.13
C ALA A 84 21.20 2.45 -3.55
N GLU A 85 21.97 1.80 -2.66
CA GLU A 85 23.30 1.25 -2.97
C GLU A 85 23.24 0.16 -4.05
N LEU A 86 22.14 -0.60 -4.11
CA LEU A 86 21.91 -1.65 -5.11
C LEU A 86 21.29 -1.13 -6.42
N ASP A 87 21.29 0.19 -6.64
CA ASP A 87 20.73 0.84 -7.82
C ASP A 87 19.26 0.50 -8.08
N MET A 88 18.50 0.36 -6.98
CA MET A 88 17.05 0.20 -6.98
C MET A 88 16.37 1.47 -6.46
N GLU A 89 15.14 1.71 -6.90
CA GLU A 89 14.29 2.79 -6.41
C GLU A 89 13.31 2.27 -5.35
N LEU A 90 12.93 3.14 -4.41
CA LEU A 90 11.97 2.85 -3.35
C LEU A 90 10.82 3.86 -3.39
N VAL A 91 9.60 3.36 -3.34
CA VAL A 91 8.38 4.13 -3.05
C VAL A 91 7.75 3.56 -1.79
N ILE A 92 7.47 4.42 -0.82
CA ILE A 92 6.87 4.02 0.46
C ILE A 92 5.41 4.48 0.48
N THR A 93 4.50 3.56 0.77
CA THR A 93 3.12 3.87 1.15
C THR A 93 2.85 3.28 2.52
N ASP A 94 2.56 4.14 3.48
CA ASP A 94 2.46 3.78 4.89
C ASP A 94 1.50 4.72 5.61
N HIS A 95 0.99 4.31 6.77
CA HIS A 95 0.14 5.12 7.62
C HIS A 95 0.67 5.25 9.06
N HIS A 96 1.73 4.52 9.38
CA HIS A 96 2.37 4.60 10.70
C HIS A 96 3.00 5.96 10.95
N GLN A 97 3.26 6.28 12.23
CA GLN A 97 3.89 7.55 12.61
C GLN A 97 5.32 7.64 12.03
N PRO A 98 5.64 8.70 11.30
CA PRO A 98 6.96 8.85 10.72
C PRO A 98 8.00 9.17 11.81
N PRO A 99 9.23 8.64 11.70
CA PRO A 99 10.35 9.02 12.53
C PRO A 99 10.86 10.44 12.20
N GLU A 100 11.76 10.99 13.02
CA GLU A 100 12.41 12.28 12.74
C GLU A 100 13.18 12.26 11.42
N LYS A 101 13.92 11.17 11.14
CA LYS A 101 14.64 10.98 9.89
C LYS A 101 13.84 10.05 8.99
N LEU A 102 13.33 10.57 7.88
CA LEU A 102 12.64 9.78 6.89
C LEU A 102 13.61 8.93 6.06
N PRO A 103 13.20 7.73 5.60
CA PRO A 103 13.97 6.90 4.68
C PRO A 103 14.25 7.62 3.36
N ARG A 104 15.37 7.28 2.73
CA ARG A 104 15.69 7.73 1.38
C ARG A 104 14.82 6.98 0.37
N ALA A 105 13.82 7.65 -0.18
CA ALA A 105 12.90 7.07 -1.14
C ALA A 105 12.61 8.05 -2.29
N ARG A 106 12.21 7.52 -3.43
CA ARG A 106 11.77 8.30 -4.60
C ARG A 106 10.50 9.09 -4.27
N ALA A 107 9.59 8.47 -3.52
CA ALA A 107 8.38 9.09 -3.00
C ALA A 107 7.97 8.41 -1.69
N ILE A 108 7.35 9.18 -0.80
CA ILE A 108 6.76 8.70 0.46
C ILE A 108 5.34 9.23 0.55
N VAL A 109 4.38 8.32 0.50
CA VAL A 109 2.96 8.60 0.70
C VAL A 109 2.58 8.15 2.09
N ASN A 110 2.37 9.11 3.00
CA ASN A 110 1.97 8.85 4.37
C ASN A 110 1.15 10.03 4.90
N PRO A 111 -0.08 9.82 5.39
CA PRO A 111 -0.95 10.91 5.86
C PRO A 111 -0.41 11.62 7.10
N HIS A 112 0.42 10.95 7.92
CA HIS A 112 0.98 11.51 9.16
C HIS A 112 2.24 12.38 8.95
N ARG A 113 2.77 12.47 7.73
CA ARG A 113 3.87 13.39 7.46
C ARG A 113 3.44 14.84 7.73
N ALA A 114 4.36 15.61 8.27
CA ALA A 114 4.11 17.02 8.61
C ALA A 114 3.78 17.89 7.39
N ASP A 115 4.33 17.54 6.22
CA ASP A 115 4.12 18.22 4.94
C ASP A 115 2.94 17.66 4.13
N CYS A 116 2.23 16.65 4.65
CA CYS A 116 1.06 16.09 3.97
C CYS A 116 -0.14 17.05 4.07
N PRO A 117 -0.69 17.53 2.94
CA PRO A 117 -1.80 18.50 2.94
C PRO A 117 -3.16 17.87 3.28
N SER A 118 -3.27 16.54 3.35
CA SER A 118 -4.52 15.87 3.68
C SER A 118 -5.00 16.26 5.07
N SER A 119 -6.26 16.64 5.17
CA SER A 119 -6.93 16.90 6.46
C SER A 119 -7.32 15.63 7.19
N TYR A 120 -7.44 14.49 6.47
CA TYR A 120 -7.77 13.20 7.04
C TYR A 120 -6.51 12.37 7.24
N LYS A 121 -6.20 12.04 8.48
CA LYS A 121 -4.96 11.36 8.88
C LYS A 121 -5.15 9.89 9.24
N ASP A 122 -6.35 9.47 9.57
CA ASP A 122 -6.66 8.16 10.17
C ASP A 122 -6.89 7.04 9.13
N LEU A 123 -6.29 7.15 7.94
CA LEU A 123 -6.36 6.06 6.96
C LEU A 123 -5.56 4.87 7.46
N ALA A 124 -6.09 3.65 7.29
CA ALA A 124 -5.32 2.42 7.33
C ALA A 124 -4.36 2.32 6.12
N GLY A 125 -3.37 1.45 6.17
CA GLY A 125 -2.44 1.22 5.06
C GLY A 125 -3.16 0.89 3.75
N VAL A 126 -4.21 0.06 3.82
CA VAL A 126 -5.06 -0.26 2.66
C VAL A 126 -5.76 0.98 2.09
N GLY A 127 -6.17 1.91 2.94
CA GLY A 127 -6.74 3.19 2.52
C GLY A 127 -5.73 4.06 1.76
N VAL A 128 -4.47 4.05 2.19
CA VAL A 128 -3.37 4.74 1.49
C VAL A 128 -3.11 4.09 0.13
N ALA A 129 -3.02 2.75 0.07
CA ALA A 129 -2.85 2.01 -1.18
C ALA A 129 -4.02 2.24 -2.15
N PHE A 130 -5.25 2.23 -1.64
CA PHE A 130 -6.47 2.53 -2.41
C PHE A 130 -6.43 3.93 -3.02
N LYS A 131 -6.04 4.95 -2.25
CA LYS A 131 -5.90 6.33 -2.75
C LYS A 131 -4.77 6.47 -3.78
N LEU A 132 -3.69 5.70 -3.63
CA LEU A 132 -2.65 5.65 -4.64
C LEU A 132 -3.19 5.09 -5.95
N CYS A 133 -3.94 3.99 -5.93
CA CYS A 133 -4.58 3.44 -7.13
C CYS A 133 -5.51 4.46 -7.79
N ALA A 134 -6.34 5.17 -7.01
CA ALA A 134 -7.22 6.22 -7.55
C ALA A 134 -6.43 7.38 -8.17
N ALA A 135 -5.31 7.77 -7.59
CA ALA A 135 -4.45 8.80 -8.15
C ALA A 135 -3.80 8.36 -9.48
N LEU A 136 -3.41 7.09 -9.58
CA LEU A 136 -2.86 6.49 -10.79
C LEU A 136 -3.93 6.32 -11.88
N ASP A 137 -5.20 6.14 -11.49
CA ASP A 137 -6.36 6.10 -12.39
C ASP A 137 -6.85 7.50 -12.84
N GLY A 138 -5.97 8.49 -12.79
CA GLY A 138 -6.29 9.85 -13.21
C GLY A 138 -7.09 10.67 -12.18
N GLY A 139 -7.17 10.20 -10.93
CA GLY A 139 -7.89 10.85 -9.84
C GLY A 139 -9.37 10.47 -9.73
N SER A 140 -9.84 9.53 -10.57
CA SER A 140 -11.20 8.98 -10.46
C SER A 140 -11.26 7.92 -9.36
N TYR A 141 -12.21 8.11 -8.44
CA TYR A 141 -12.48 7.13 -7.40
C TYR A 141 -13.50 6.07 -7.81
N ASP A 142 -14.27 6.30 -8.85
CA ASP A 142 -15.44 5.46 -9.18
C ASP A 142 -15.01 4.04 -9.58
N THR A 143 -14.06 3.90 -10.51
CA THR A 143 -13.55 2.60 -10.97
C THR A 143 -12.88 1.83 -9.83
N VAL A 144 -12.01 2.51 -9.08
CA VAL A 144 -11.26 1.89 -7.98
C VAL A 144 -12.20 1.51 -6.83
N MET A 145 -13.23 2.33 -6.58
CA MET A 145 -14.26 2.06 -5.59
C MET A 145 -15.12 0.85 -5.96
N GLU A 146 -15.49 0.70 -7.22
CA GLU A 146 -16.26 -0.46 -7.67
C GLU A 146 -15.48 -1.76 -7.59
N GLN A 147 -14.18 -1.70 -7.87
CA GLN A 147 -13.33 -2.90 -7.92
C GLN A 147 -12.77 -3.33 -6.57
N TYR A 148 -12.48 -2.39 -5.66
CA TYR A 148 -11.65 -2.68 -4.50
C TYR A 148 -12.21 -2.17 -3.16
N ALA A 149 -13.40 -1.56 -3.12
CA ALA A 149 -13.93 -1.01 -1.87
C ALA A 149 -14.18 -2.08 -0.80
N ASP A 150 -14.52 -3.29 -1.19
CA ASP A 150 -14.74 -4.43 -0.28
C ASP A 150 -13.44 -4.88 0.39
N ILE A 151 -12.37 -5.03 -0.40
CA ILE A 151 -11.04 -5.37 0.11
C ILE A 151 -10.51 -4.24 1.00
N CYS A 152 -10.70 -2.98 0.58
CA CYS A 152 -10.30 -1.81 1.35
C CYS A 152 -11.06 -1.73 2.69
N ALA A 153 -12.35 -2.04 2.69
CA ALA A 153 -13.16 -2.05 3.91
C ALA A 153 -12.70 -3.15 4.90
N ILE A 154 -12.32 -4.33 4.40
CA ILE A 154 -11.83 -5.44 5.24
C ILE A 154 -10.56 -5.01 5.97
N GLY A 155 -9.53 -4.50 5.27
CA GLY A 155 -8.29 -4.06 5.88
C GLY A 155 -8.50 -2.89 6.84
N THR A 156 -9.30 -1.89 6.45
CA THR A 156 -9.63 -0.73 7.31
C THR A 156 -10.29 -1.14 8.63
N VAL A 157 -11.20 -2.12 8.60
CA VAL A 157 -11.85 -2.61 9.83
C VAL A 157 -10.90 -3.46 10.67
N ALA A 158 -10.06 -4.26 10.02
CA ALA A 158 -9.11 -5.13 10.71
C ALA A 158 -8.00 -4.37 11.41
N ASP A 159 -7.56 -3.25 10.87
CA ASP A 159 -6.54 -2.36 11.45
C ASP A 159 -7.06 -1.51 12.64
N VAL A 160 -8.38 -1.59 12.90
CA VAL A 160 -9.03 -0.92 14.04
C VAL A 160 -8.87 0.61 14.03
N VAL A 161 -8.62 1.21 12.88
CA VAL A 161 -8.60 2.67 12.74
C VAL A 161 -9.98 3.30 12.95
N PRO A 162 -10.07 4.59 13.33
CA PRO A 162 -11.35 5.27 13.51
C PRO A 162 -12.24 5.20 12.27
N LEU A 163 -13.46 4.65 12.40
CA LEU A 163 -14.45 4.59 11.32
C LEU A 163 -15.18 5.93 11.18
N THR A 164 -14.41 6.99 10.91
CA THR A 164 -14.88 8.35 10.65
C THR A 164 -14.53 8.77 9.23
N GLY A 165 -14.93 9.92 8.77
CA GLY A 165 -14.51 10.53 7.50
C GLY A 165 -14.48 9.56 6.32
N GLU A 166 -13.31 9.44 5.68
CA GLU A 166 -13.10 8.62 4.50
C GLU A 166 -13.24 7.11 4.80
N ASN A 167 -12.71 6.62 5.93
CA ASN A 167 -12.84 5.23 6.35
C ASN A 167 -14.32 4.83 6.45
N ARG A 168 -15.15 5.68 7.08
CA ARG A 168 -16.58 5.43 7.18
C ARG A 168 -17.25 5.37 5.81
N THR A 169 -16.85 6.22 4.88
CA THR A 169 -17.41 6.26 3.52
C THR A 169 -17.13 4.96 2.78
N ILE A 170 -15.88 4.48 2.82
CA ILE A 170 -15.45 3.24 2.18
C ILE A 170 -16.21 2.04 2.76
N VAL A 171 -16.18 1.89 4.09
CA VAL A 171 -16.83 0.76 4.79
C VAL A 171 -18.33 0.78 4.60
N LYS A 172 -18.98 1.94 4.67
CA LYS A 172 -20.42 2.07 4.43
C LYS A 172 -20.79 1.67 2.99
N ARG A 173 -20.00 2.09 2.01
CA ARG A 173 -20.25 1.74 0.61
C ARG A 173 -20.12 0.24 0.37
N CYS A 174 -19.09 -0.39 0.93
CA CYS A 174 -18.92 -1.85 0.91
C CYS A 174 -20.14 -2.58 1.49
N LEU A 175 -20.54 -2.24 2.71
CA LEU A 175 -21.64 -2.91 3.40
C LEU A 175 -22.99 -2.76 2.68
N LEU A 176 -23.20 -1.65 1.97
CA LEU A 176 -24.44 -1.42 1.22
C LEU A 176 -24.52 -2.19 -0.10
N TYR A 177 -23.40 -2.42 -0.78
CA TYR A 177 -23.37 -2.99 -2.13
C TYR A 177 -22.98 -4.46 -2.16
N THR A 178 -22.18 -4.94 -1.22
CA THR A 178 -21.60 -6.29 -1.26
C THR A 178 -22.24 -7.29 -0.30
N SER A 179 -22.97 -6.83 0.70
CA SER A 179 -23.63 -7.71 1.68
C SER A 179 -25.08 -7.31 1.87
N PRO A 180 -25.99 -7.71 0.95
CA PRO A 180 -27.42 -7.59 1.23
C PRO A 180 -27.73 -8.41 2.48
N SER A 181 -28.12 -7.72 3.57
CA SER A 181 -28.56 -8.38 4.79
C SER A 181 -29.74 -9.30 4.48
N PRO A 182 -29.84 -10.49 5.09
CA PRO A 182 -31.05 -11.31 5.02
C PRO A 182 -32.32 -10.55 5.42
N ARG A 183 -32.19 -9.41 6.13
CA ARG A 183 -33.31 -8.51 6.49
C ARG A 183 -33.74 -7.61 5.33
N ASP A 184 -32.88 -7.35 4.36
CA ASP A 184 -33.19 -6.50 3.21
C ASP A 184 -33.97 -7.23 2.11
N LYS A 185 -34.24 -8.53 2.30
CA LYS A 185 -35.05 -9.37 1.41
C LYS A 185 -36.52 -9.50 1.83
N ARG A 186 -36.98 -8.62 2.75
CA ARG A 186 -38.41 -8.62 3.16
C ARG A 186 -39.11 -7.35 2.70
#